data_3b1a6269135a3ff32471c327c7dffca6
#
_entry.id   3b1a6269135a3ff32471c327c7dffca6
#
_cell.length_a   1.000
_cell.length_b   1.000
_cell.length_c   1.000
_cell.angle_alpha   90.00
_cell.angle_beta   90.00
_cell.angle_gamma   90.00
#
_symmetry.space_group_name_H-M   'P 1'
#
loop_
_entity.id
_entity.type
_entity.pdbx_description
1 polymer ?
#
loop_
_entity_poly.entity_id
_entity_poly.type
_entity_poly.pdbx_seq_one_letter_code
_entity_poly.pdbx_strand_id
1 'polypeptide(L)'
;QSMFSVWVNPIEPTIATHAPVFQTWNPIFEPEAEKTLSAVTMERAVVTRENQKLLSELDLLHQGPLRKVFFCGSYAASGVPLLESAVRSAIKVVGYLGYDPLNQKIVDDVPSQVSNSETSLAA
;
A
#
# COMPACT_ATOMS: atom_id res chain seq x y z
N GLN A 1 -9.13 -11.41 -21.13
CA GLN A 1 -9.24 -11.08 -19.71
C GLN A 1 -9.31 -12.39 -18.93
N SER A 2 -8.50 -12.53 -17.87
CA SER A 2 -8.46 -13.74 -17.05
C SER A 2 -9.26 -13.54 -15.78
N MET A 3 -10.11 -14.50 -15.45
CA MET A 3 -10.77 -14.61 -14.16
C MET A 3 -9.87 -15.42 -13.22
N PHE A 4 -9.84 -15.04 -11.97
CA PHE A 4 -9.11 -15.74 -10.92
C PHE A 4 -9.95 -15.79 -9.64
N SER A 5 -10.09 -16.98 -9.06
CA SER A 5 -10.83 -17.18 -7.81
C SER A 5 -9.96 -17.86 -6.76
N VAL A 6 -10.04 -17.36 -5.54
CA VAL A 6 -9.38 -17.92 -4.36
C VAL A 6 -10.44 -18.39 -3.37
N TRP A 7 -10.28 -19.60 -2.86
CA TRP A 7 -11.03 -20.05 -1.70
C TRP A 7 -10.41 -19.46 -0.42
N VAL A 8 -11.16 -18.63 0.28
CA VAL A 8 -10.62 -17.79 1.38
C VAL A 8 -10.56 -18.54 2.71
N ASN A 9 -11.46 -19.47 2.98
CA ASN A 9 -11.56 -20.16 4.28
C ASN A 9 -10.25 -20.78 4.80
N PRO A 10 -9.40 -21.43 3.97
CA PRO A 10 -8.12 -21.96 4.46
C PRO A 10 -7.10 -20.89 4.88
N ILE A 11 -7.29 -19.66 4.41
CA ILE A 11 -6.39 -18.54 4.66
C ILE A 11 -6.87 -17.75 5.88
N GLU A 12 -8.19 -17.68 6.07
CA GLU A 12 -8.83 -16.93 7.14
C GLU A 12 -9.62 -17.88 8.08
N PRO A 13 -8.98 -18.38 9.14
CA PRO A 13 -9.57 -19.41 10.01
C PRO A 13 -10.77 -18.95 10.83
N THR A 14 -11.06 -17.65 10.85
CA THR A 14 -12.26 -17.11 11.53
C THR A 14 -13.53 -17.35 10.73
N ILE A 15 -13.40 -17.65 9.42
CA ILE A 15 -14.54 -17.99 8.57
C ILE A 15 -14.96 -19.45 8.81
N ALA A 16 -16.21 -19.66 9.17
CA ALA A 16 -16.75 -20.97 9.43
C ALA A 16 -16.59 -21.92 8.22
N THR A 17 -16.14 -23.15 8.47
CA THR A 17 -15.81 -24.11 7.41
C THR A 17 -17.03 -24.57 6.58
N HIS A 18 -18.23 -24.48 7.13
CA HIS A 18 -19.48 -24.86 6.46
C HIS A 18 -20.04 -23.74 5.54
N ALA A 19 -19.42 -22.55 5.56
CA ALA A 19 -19.78 -21.41 4.72
C ALA A 19 -18.62 -21.09 3.77
N PRO A 20 -18.49 -21.74 2.60
CA PRO A 20 -17.38 -21.51 1.68
C PRO A 20 -17.44 -20.08 1.13
N VAL A 21 -16.35 -19.33 1.30
CA VAL A 21 -16.19 -17.97 0.79
C VAL A 21 -15.12 -17.94 -0.29
N PHE A 22 -15.46 -17.32 -1.42
CA PHE A 22 -14.56 -17.14 -2.55
C PHE A 22 -14.35 -15.66 -2.83
N GLN A 23 -13.11 -15.28 -3.13
CA GLN A 23 -12.76 -14.00 -3.70
C GLN A 23 -12.47 -14.17 -5.18
N THR A 24 -13.26 -13.53 -6.04
CA THR A 24 -13.10 -13.62 -7.48
C THR A 24 -12.67 -12.27 -8.06
N TRP A 25 -11.64 -12.30 -8.90
CA TRP A 25 -11.12 -11.14 -9.62
C TRP A 25 -11.50 -11.24 -11.08
N ASN A 26 -11.99 -10.14 -11.64
CA ASN A 26 -12.45 -10.04 -13.02
C ASN A 26 -13.43 -11.16 -13.40
N PRO A 27 -14.56 -11.30 -12.72
CA PRO A 27 -15.54 -12.31 -13.06
C PRO A 27 -15.98 -12.13 -14.52
N ILE A 28 -16.00 -13.22 -15.29
CA ILE A 28 -16.46 -13.26 -16.69
C ILE A 28 -17.97 -13.45 -16.82
N PHE A 29 -18.60 -13.74 -15.70
CA PHE A 29 -20.06 -13.81 -15.52
C PHE A 29 -20.41 -13.09 -14.22
N GLU A 30 -21.58 -12.51 -14.16
CA GLU A 30 -22.04 -11.82 -12.97
C GLU A 30 -22.45 -12.83 -11.90
N PRO A 31 -21.88 -12.78 -10.70
CA PRO A 31 -22.29 -13.64 -9.59
C PRO A 31 -23.72 -13.33 -9.15
N GLU A 32 -24.42 -14.33 -8.62
CA GLU A 32 -25.74 -14.15 -8.03
C GLU A 32 -25.72 -13.11 -6.91
N ALA A 33 -26.56 -12.09 -6.99
CA ALA A 33 -26.56 -10.99 -6.03
C ALA A 33 -26.75 -11.46 -4.59
N GLU A 34 -27.61 -12.46 -4.37
CA GLU A 34 -27.89 -13.02 -3.04
C GLU A 34 -26.70 -13.78 -2.42
N LYS A 35 -25.76 -14.24 -3.26
CA LYS A 35 -24.51 -14.91 -2.85
C LYS A 35 -23.30 -13.98 -2.85
N THR A 36 -23.49 -12.71 -3.19
CA THR A 36 -22.41 -11.72 -3.24
C THR A 36 -22.35 -10.96 -1.93
N LEU A 37 -21.30 -11.19 -1.16
CA LEU A 37 -21.08 -10.47 0.12
C LEU A 37 -20.63 -9.04 -0.13
N SER A 38 -19.78 -8.81 -1.11
CA SER A 38 -19.28 -7.49 -1.48
C SER A 38 -18.73 -7.50 -2.91
N ALA A 39 -18.89 -6.40 -3.63
CA ALA A 39 -18.26 -6.19 -4.92
C ALA A 39 -17.65 -4.78 -4.94
N VAL A 40 -16.42 -4.68 -5.44
CA VAL A 40 -15.69 -3.42 -5.54
C VAL A 40 -14.91 -3.37 -6.83
N THR A 41 -14.94 -2.21 -7.49
CA THR A 41 -14.09 -1.95 -8.65
C THR A 41 -12.81 -1.28 -8.19
N MET A 42 -11.67 -1.86 -8.54
CA MET A 42 -10.35 -1.34 -8.20
C MET A 42 -9.53 -1.11 -9.46
N GLU A 43 -8.77 -0.03 -9.46
CA GLU A 43 -7.73 0.19 -10.45
C GLU A 43 -6.40 -0.35 -9.95
N ARG A 44 -5.63 -0.94 -10.85
CA ARG A 44 -4.32 -1.50 -10.54
C ARG A 44 -3.29 -1.00 -11.53
N ALA A 45 -2.13 -0.59 -11.03
CA ALA A 45 -1.00 -0.25 -11.86
C ALA A 45 -0.58 -1.46 -12.71
N VAL A 46 -0.47 -1.25 -14.01
CA VAL A 46 0.01 -2.27 -14.96
C VAL A 46 1.52 -2.15 -15.09
N VAL A 47 2.22 -3.26 -14.87
CA VAL A 47 3.68 -3.32 -15.04
C VAL A 47 4.00 -3.58 -16.49
N THR A 48 4.62 -2.61 -17.14
CA THR A 48 5.16 -2.70 -18.50
C THR A 48 6.66 -2.45 -18.50
N ARG A 49 7.35 -2.82 -19.59
CA ARG A 49 8.79 -2.51 -19.74
C ARG A 49 9.05 -1.00 -19.72
N GLU A 50 8.13 -0.22 -20.23
CA GLU A 50 8.19 1.25 -20.23
C GLU A 50 8.08 1.81 -18.83
N ASN A 51 7.09 1.34 -18.07
CA ASN A 51 6.88 1.77 -16.69
C ASN A 51 8.05 1.39 -15.77
N GLN A 52 8.74 0.28 -16.05
CA GLN A 52 9.94 -0.11 -15.29
C GLN A 52 11.10 0.92 -15.45
N LYS A 53 11.20 1.58 -16.58
CA LYS A 53 12.19 2.66 -16.78
C LYS A 53 11.91 3.88 -15.92
N LEU A 54 10.64 4.18 -15.67
CA LEU A 54 10.22 5.30 -14.84
C LEU A 54 10.61 5.15 -13.36
N LEU A 55 10.92 3.93 -12.90
CA LEU A 55 11.33 3.71 -11.51
C LEU A 55 12.68 4.38 -11.19
N SER A 56 13.61 4.41 -12.16
CA SER A 56 14.86 5.12 -11.98
C SER A 56 14.66 6.65 -11.96
N GLU A 57 13.72 7.15 -12.75
CA GLU A 57 13.36 8.57 -12.73
C GLU A 57 12.69 8.95 -11.41
N LEU A 58 11.83 8.05 -10.88
CA LEU A 58 11.22 8.23 -9.56
C LEU A 58 12.28 8.31 -8.45
N ASP A 59 13.30 7.47 -8.53
CA ASP A 59 14.41 7.49 -7.58
C ASP A 59 15.19 8.81 -7.63
N LEU A 60 15.51 9.29 -8.83
CA LEU A 60 16.17 10.59 -9.01
C LEU A 60 15.27 11.73 -8.48
N LEU A 61 13.98 11.63 -8.71
CA LEU A 61 13.00 12.58 -8.21
C LEU A 61 13.01 12.65 -6.68
N HIS A 62 13.15 11.51 -5.99
CA HIS A 62 13.20 11.44 -4.54
C HIS A 62 14.51 12.00 -3.94
N GLN A 63 15.60 11.98 -4.67
CA GLN A 63 16.91 12.46 -4.21
C GLN A 63 17.10 13.98 -4.33
N GLY A 64 16.12 14.69 -4.87
CA GLY A 64 16.18 16.15 -5.02
C GLY A 64 16.30 16.89 -3.67
N PRO A 65 17.20 17.90 -3.55
CA PRO A 65 17.56 18.52 -2.27
C PRO A 65 16.40 19.29 -1.58
N LEU A 66 15.37 19.64 -2.33
CA LEU A 66 14.19 20.37 -1.82
C LEU A 66 12.92 19.50 -1.83
N ARG A 67 13.09 18.19 -1.90
CA ARG A 67 11.96 17.28 -2.02
C ARG A 67 11.16 17.22 -0.72
N LYS A 68 9.84 17.47 -0.81
CA LYS A 68 8.89 17.40 0.31
C LYS A 68 7.82 16.32 0.14
N VAL A 69 7.72 15.74 -1.06
CA VAL A 69 6.71 14.73 -1.39
C VAL A 69 7.42 13.49 -1.91
N PHE A 70 7.10 12.35 -1.34
CA PHE A 70 7.65 11.06 -1.70
C PHE A 70 6.52 10.11 -2.08
N PHE A 71 6.80 9.20 -3.00
CA PHE A 71 5.86 8.21 -3.50
C PHE A 71 6.36 6.81 -3.18
N CYS A 72 5.52 6.01 -2.55
CA CYS A 72 5.77 4.60 -2.30
C CYS A 72 4.51 3.79 -2.56
N GLY A 73 4.66 2.49 -2.69
CA GLY A 73 3.57 1.57 -2.97
C GLY A 73 4.04 0.41 -3.84
N SER A 74 3.17 -0.54 -4.10
CA SER A 74 3.53 -1.73 -4.89
C SER A 74 4.00 -1.41 -6.31
N TYR A 75 3.59 -0.27 -6.87
CA TYR A 75 3.99 0.24 -8.19
C TYR A 75 5.38 0.89 -8.20
N ALA A 76 5.89 1.30 -7.05
CA ALA A 76 7.13 2.08 -6.91
C ALA A 76 8.38 1.19 -6.68
N ALA A 77 8.27 -0.10 -6.88
CA ALA A 77 9.41 -1.03 -6.86
C ALA A 77 9.37 -1.95 -8.08
N SER A 78 10.54 -2.46 -8.47
CA SER A 78 10.67 -3.41 -9.58
C SER A 78 10.01 -4.76 -9.25
N GLY A 79 9.51 -5.45 -10.27
CA GLY A 79 8.91 -6.76 -10.16
C GLY A 79 7.39 -6.74 -10.15
N VAL A 80 6.78 -7.80 -9.63
CA VAL A 80 5.32 -7.92 -9.53
C VAL A 80 4.81 -6.99 -8.43
N PRO A 81 3.75 -6.18 -8.67
CA PRO A 81 3.24 -5.22 -7.69
C PRO A 81 2.44 -5.92 -6.58
N LEU A 82 3.14 -6.55 -5.68
CA LEU A 82 2.64 -7.22 -4.49
C LEU A 82 2.94 -6.41 -3.22
N LEU A 83 2.47 -6.90 -2.08
CA LEU A 83 2.72 -6.28 -0.76
C LEU A 83 4.22 -6.12 -0.48
N GLU A 84 5.03 -7.13 -0.83
CA GLU A 84 6.49 -7.07 -0.72
C GLU A 84 7.10 -5.89 -1.48
N SER A 85 6.60 -5.61 -2.69
CA SER A 85 7.05 -4.45 -3.48
C SER A 85 6.66 -3.13 -2.81
N ALA A 86 5.49 -3.07 -2.19
CA ALA A 86 5.05 -1.91 -1.42
C ALA A 86 5.96 -1.66 -0.22
N VAL A 87 6.27 -2.70 0.55
CA VAL A 87 7.17 -2.62 1.71
C VAL A 87 8.57 -2.17 1.29
N ARG A 88 9.15 -2.77 0.25
CA ARG A 88 10.48 -2.38 -0.27
C ARG A 88 10.53 -0.92 -0.71
N SER A 89 9.49 -0.44 -1.38
CA SER A 89 9.44 0.97 -1.79
C SER A 89 9.31 1.92 -0.60
N ALA A 90 8.53 1.54 0.42
CA ALA A 90 8.39 2.32 1.64
C ALA A 90 9.71 2.41 2.42
N ILE A 91 10.42 1.28 2.59
CA ILE A 91 11.76 1.24 3.21
C ILE A 91 12.72 2.19 2.49
N LYS A 92 12.69 2.19 1.15
CA LYS A 92 13.54 3.07 0.34
C LYS A 92 13.24 4.55 0.58
N VAL A 93 11.97 4.91 0.63
CA VAL A 93 11.54 6.29 0.94
C VAL A 93 11.95 6.70 2.34
N VAL A 94 11.79 5.83 3.32
CA VAL A 94 12.24 6.09 4.70
C VAL A 94 13.74 6.32 4.76
N GLY A 95 14.54 5.58 3.96
CA GLY A 95 15.97 5.84 3.80
C GLY A 95 16.29 7.24 3.26
N TYR A 96 15.51 7.74 2.28
CA TYR A 96 15.67 9.12 1.78
C TYR A 96 15.34 10.18 2.85
N LEU A 97 14.51 9.83 3.82
CA LEU A 97 14.18 10.69 4.96
C LEU A 97 15.24 10.62 6.09
N GLY A 98 16.29 9.82 5.91
CA GLY A 98 17.38 9.69 6.89
C GLY A 98 17.13 8.64 7.98
N TYR A 99 16.10 7.81 7.86
CA TYR A 99 15.82 6.72 8.81
C TYR A 99 16.30 5.37 8.26
N ASP A 100 16.82 4.52 9.11
CA ASP A 100 17.11 3.13 8.81
C ASP A 100 16.09 2.21 9.51
N PRO A 101 15.04 1.76 8.82
CA PRO A 101 13.97 0.97 9.42
C PRO A 101 14.41 -0.44 9.84
N LEU A 102 15.57 -0.91 9.36
CA LEU A 102 16.10 -2.25 9.68
C LEU A 102 17.04 -2.20 10.89
N ASN A 103 17.55 -1.03 11.23
CA ASN A 103 18.53 -0.81 12.29
C ASN A 103 17.90 -0.03 13.44
N GLN A 104 16.74 -0.42 13.93
CA GLN A 104 15.91 0.16 15.00
C GLN A 104 16.68 1.00 16.06
N LYS A 105 17.36 2.05 15.65
CA LYS A 105 17.60 3.19 16.50
C LYS A 105 16.39 4.10 16.32
N ILE A 106 15.37 3.88 17.12
CA ILE A 106 14.38 4.89 17.43
C ILE A 106 15.23 6.04 18.01
N VAL A 107 15.43 7.06 17.20
CA VAL A 107 16.00 8.30 17.70
C VAL A 107 14.88 8.91 18.54
N ASP A 108 15.06 8.92 19.87
CA ASP A 108 14.16 9.51 20.86
C ASP A 108 14.13 11.07 20.76
N ASP A 109 14.25 11.62 19.55
CA ASP A 109 14.18 13.04 19.28
C ASP A 109 13.07 13.37 18.29
N VAL A 110 11.83 13.08 18.68
CA VAL A 110 10.70 13.85 18.18
C VAL A 110 10.57 15.06 19.10
N PRO A 111 10.87 16.29 18.67
CA PRO A 111 10.62 17.46 19.50
C PRO A 111 9.13 17.53 19.77
N SER A 112 8.76 17.42 21.03
CA SER A 112 7.42 17.66 21.57
C SER A 112 7.11 19.16 21.46
N GLN A 113 6.77 19.61 20.27
CA GLN A 113 6.26 20.96 20.02
C GLN A 113 4.84 20.87 19.49
N VAL A 114 3.93 20.50 20.37
CA VAL A 114 2.55 20.96 20.30
C VAL A 114 2.22 21.57 21.65
N SER A 115 2.61 22.80 21.83
CA SER A 115 2.08 23.64 22.91
C SER A 115 0.63 23.96 22.57
N ASN A 116 -0.27 23.44 23.37
CA ASN A 116 -1.65 23.87 23.42
C ASN A 116 -1.69 25.35 23.78
N SER A 117 -1.99 26.21 22.83
CA SER A 117 -2.50 27.56 23.12
C SER A 117 -4.00 27.42 23.33
N GLU A 118 -4.38 27.17 24.57
CA GLU A 118 -5.74 27.45 25.05
C GLU A 118 -5.94 28.98 24.96
N THR A 119 -6.69 29.42 23.97
CA THR A 119 -7.23 30.76 23.95
C THR A 119 -8.52 30.78 24.75
N SER A 120 -8.41 31.18 25.99
CA SER A 120 -9.54 31.60 26.83
C SER A 120 -10.27 32.76 26.13
N LEU A 121 -11.52 32.51 25.73
CA LEU A 121 -12.50 33.57 25.46
C LEU A 121 -13.39 33.69 26.68
N ALA A 122 -13.06 34.66 27.51
CA ALA A 122 -13.94 35.18 28.53
C ALA A 122 -14.52 36.53 28.09
N ALA A 123 -15.82 36.74 28.41
CA ALA A 123 -16.68 37.90 28.35
C ALA A 123 -17.35 38.19 27.03
#